data_2a8edbf11637a9fc2d37132946d9dd93
#
_entry.id   2a8edbf11637a9fc2d37132946d9dd93
#
_cell.length_a   1.000
_cell.length_b   1.000
_cell.length_c   1.000
_cell.angle_alpha   90.00
_cell.angle_beta   90.00
_cell.angle_gamma   90.00
#
_symmetry.space_group_name_H-M   'P 1'
#
loop_
_entity.id
_entity.type
_entity.pdbx_description
1 polymer ?
#
loop_
_entity_poly.entity_id
_entity_poly.type
_entity_poly.pdbx_seq_one_letter_code
_entity_poly.pdbx_strand_id
1 'polypeptide(L)' 'MLVIVMSQDEIKKEQNVIGVVDESLPNAEFRVELESGDLIVAYLSGKMRLHRIKVLIGDKVQVVVDQYGGKGRIMRRL' A
#
# COMPACT_ATOMS: atom_id res chain seq x y z
N MET A 1 -25.18 -16.84 -10.65
CA MET A 1 -23.99 -16.97 -11.49
C MET A 1 -23.32 -15.68 -11.68
N LEU A 2 -24.00 -14.77 -12.30
CA LEU A 2 -23.41 -13.47 -12.58
C LEU A 2 -23.05 -12.72 -11.33
N VAL A 3 -23.81 -12.93 -10.31
CA VAL A 3 -23.57 -12.27 -9.04
C VAL A 3 -22.19 -12.58 -8.50
N ILE A 4 -21.76 -13.80 -8.68
CA ILE A 4 -20.46 -14.21 -8.19
C ILE A 4 -19.35 -13.46 -8.89
N VAL A 5 -19.51 -13.31 -10.19
CA VAL A 5 -18.50 -12.61 -10.98
C VAL A 5 -18.40 -11.17 -10.56
N MET A 6 -19.51 -10.54 -10.29
CA MET A 6 -19.50 -9.15 -9.89
C MET A 6 -18.83 -8.95 -8.56
N SER A 7 -19.06 -9.88 -7.65
CA SER A 7 -18.41 -9.80 -6.35
C SER A 7 -16.90 -9.83 -6.50
N GLN A 8 -16.41 -10.65 -7.40
CA GLN A 8 -14.99 -10.73 -7.63
C GLN A 8 -14.45 -9.45 -8.22
N ASP A 9 -15.20 -8.82 -9.07
CA ASP A 9 -14.77 -7.56 -9.65
C ASP A 9 -14.60 -6.51 -8.57
N GLU A 10 -15.49 -6.49 -7.60
CA GLU A 10 -15.38 -5.53 -6.54
C GLU A 10 -14.16 -5.79 -5.68
N ILE A 11 -13.86 -7.04 -5.44
CA ILE A 11 -12.71 -7.38 -4.64
C ILE A 11 -11.42 -6.93 -5.31
N LYS A 12 -11.41 -6.90 -6.62
CA LYS A 12 -10.21 -6.57 -7.37
C LYS A 12 -9.97 -5.08 -7.52
N LYS A 13 -10.74 -4.27 -6.85
CA LYS A 13 -10.49 -2.83 -6.89
C LYS A 13 -9.22 -2.45 -6.17
N GLU A 14 -8.75 -3.30 -5.29
CA GLU A 14 -7.47 -3.08 -4.65
C GLU A 14 -6.38 -3.74 -5.48
N GLN A 15 -5.25 -3.06 -5.59
CA GLN A 15 -4.12 -3.56 -6.35
C GLN A 15 -2.89 -3.59 -5.47
N ASN A 16 -2.11 -4.64 -5.63
CA ASN A 16 -0.81 -4.75 -4.98
C ASN A 16 0.22 -4.16 -5.91
N VAL A 17 0.96 -3.18 -5.42
CA VAL A 17 2.01 -2.55 -6.18
C VAL A 17 3.25 -2.48 -5.32
N ILE A 18 4.39 -2.29 -5.98
CA ILE A 18 5.66 -2.20 -5.28
C ILE A 18 6.19 -0.78 -5.43
N GLY A 19 6.74 -0.27 -4.35
CA GLY A 19 7.33 1.05 -4.37
C GLY A 19 8.48 1.14 -3.40
N VAL A 20 9.11 2.29 -3.40
CA VAL A 20 10.24 2.58 -2.52
C VAL A 20 9.85 3.73 -1.61
N VAL A 21 10.12 3.59 -0.34
CA VAL A 21 9.81 4.63 0.62
C VAL A 21 10.70 5.84 0.37
N ASP A 22 10.07 6.97 0.13
CA ASP A 22 10.76 8.20 -0.23
C ASP A 22 10.94 9.12 0.96
N GLU A 23 9.93 9.16 1.83
CA GLU A 23 9.95 10.08 2.95
C GLU A 23 9.08 9.55 4.08
N SER A 24 9.48 9.83 5.30
CA SER A 24 8.68 9.51 6.49
C SER A 24 7.87 10.74 6.85
N LEU A 25 6.57 10.54 7.01
CA LEU A 25 5.64 11.62 7.29
C LEU A 25 5.08 11.49 8.71
N PRO A 26 4.44 12.53 9.22
CA PRO A 26 3.80 12.44 10.53
C PRO A 26 2.72 11.36 10.57
N ASN A 27 2.36 10.92 11.75
CA ASN A 27 1.27 9.97 12.00
C ASN A 27 1.52 8.60 11.40
N ALA A 28 2.78 8.17 11.42
CA ALA A 28 3.16 6.84 10.93
C ALA A 28 2.79 6.62 9.47
N GLU A 29 2.88 7.68 8.68
CA GLU A 29 2.63 7.61 7.26
C GLU A 29 3.95 7.76 6.51
N PHE A 30 3.94 7.33 5.26
CA PHE A 30 5.14 7.35 4.42
C PHE A 30 4.76 7.78 3.02
N ARG A 31 5.66 8.52 2.41
CA ARG A 31 5.52 8.79 0.99
C ARG A 31 6.27 7.72 0.23
N VAL A 32 5.59 7.08 -0.69
CA VAL A 32 6.14 5.95 -1.44
C VAL A 32 6.11 6.28 -2.92
N GLU A 33 7.23 6.07 -3.58
CA GLU A 33 7.31 6.23 -5.02
C GLU A 33 7.10 4.86 -5.65
N LEU A 34 6.03 4.74 -6.43
CA LEU A 34 5.70 3.50 -7.09
C LEU A 34 6.55 3.28 -8.32
N GLU A 35 6.60 2.05 -8.80
CA GLU A 35 7.36 1.74 -10.01
C GLU A 35 6.86 2.51 -11.21
N SER A 36 5.59 2.90 -11.20
CA SER A 36 5.03 3.72 -12.26
C SER A 36 5.52 5.16 -12.22
N GLY A 37 6.19 5.55 -11.15
CA GLY A 37 6.64 6.93 -10.99
C GLY A 37 5.70 7.77 -10.14
N ASP A 38 4.54 7.26 -9.80
CA ASP A 38 3.59 7.99 -8.99
C ASP A 38 4.04 8.03 -7.54
N LEU A 39 3.77 9.15 -6.88
CA LEU A 39 4.01 9.28 -5.45
C LEU A 39 2.70 9.17 -4.71
N ILE A 40 2.67 8.32 -3.72
CA ILE A 40 1.46 8.14 -2.90
C ILE A 40 1.84 8.22 -1.44
N VAL A 41 0.84 8.48 -0.61
CA VAL A 41 0.98 8.41 0.84
C VAL A 41 0.45 7.07 1.29
N ALA A 42 1.20 6.38 2.13
CA ALA A 42 0.83 5.07 2.61
C ALA A 42 1.02 4.97 4.11
N TYR A 43 0.26 4.09 4.74
CA TYR A 43 0.37 3.83 6.17
C TYR A 43 0.62 2.34 6.39
N LEU A 44 1.14 2.02 7.56
CA LEU A 44 1.44 0.62 7.89
C LEU A 44 0.15 -0.16 8.11
N SER A 45 0.12 -1.39 7.61
CA SER A 45 -1.00 -2.28 7.88
C SER A 45 -1.03 -2.62 9.37
N GLY A 46 -2.18 -3.08 9.82
CA GLY A 46 -2.31 -3.48 11.22
C GLY A 46 -1.34 -4.58 11.59
N LYS A 47 -1.09 -5.50 10.65
CA LYS A 47 -0.17 -6.60 10.90
C LYS A 47 1.24 -6.10 11.10
N MET A 48 1.68 -5.13 10.31
CA MET A 48 3.02 -4.57 10.46
C MET A 48 3.17 -3.82 11.77
N ARG A 49 2.11 -3.11 12.18
CA ARG A 49 2.14 -2.43 13.46
C ARG A 49 2.22 -3.42 14.62
N LEU A 50 1.46 -4.48 14.52
CA LEU A 50 1.43 -5.50 15.56
C LEU A 50 2.79 -6.14 15.74
N HIS A 51 3.47 -6.41 14.64
CA HIS A 51 4.79 -7.04 14.68
C HIS A 51 5.93 -6.03 14.77
N ARG A 52 5.59 -4.75 14.88
CA ARG A 52 6.58 -3.68 15.05
C ARG A 52 7.64 -3.68 13.97
N ILE A 53 7.22 -3.93 12.76
CA ILE A 53 8.13 -3.92 11.62
C ILE A 53 8.43 -2.48 11.25
N LYS A 54 9.71 -2.13 11.23
CA LYS A 54 10.14 -0.78 10.87
C LYS A 54 10.30 -0.65 9.38
N VAL A 55 9.91 0.51 8.88
CA VAL A 55 10.08 0.86 7.48
C VAL A 55 10.93 2.12 7.43
N LEU A 56 11.98 2.08 6.62
CA LEU A 56 12.94 3.18 6.51
C LEU A 56 12.94 3.74 5.10
N ILE A 57 13.41 4.97 4.98
CA ILE A 57 13.58 5.58 3.65
C ILE A 57 14.51 4.70 2.83
N GLY A 58 14.11 4.42 1.61
CA GLY A 58 14.85 3.55 0.71
C GLY A 58 14.39 2.10 0.72
N ASP A 59 13.55 1.72 1.67
CA ASP A 59 13.04 0.36 1.72
C ASP A 59 12.05 0.12 0.57
N LYS A 60 12.14 -1.06 -0.01
CA LYS A 60 11.17 -1.49 -1.00
C LYS A 60 10.02 -2.16 -0.27
N VAL A 61 8.81 -1.74 -0.58
CA VAL A 61 7.63 -2.20 0.14
C VAL A 61 6.54 -2.62 -0.84
N GLN A 62 5.70 -3.52 -0.37
CA GLN A 62 4.51 -3.90 -1.10
C GLN A 62 3.33 -3.13 -0.53
N VAL A 63 2.62 -2.43 -1.39
CA VAL A 63 1.54 -1.52 -1.00
C VAL A 63 0.26 -1.94 -1.69
N VAL A 64 -0.84 -1.91 -0.95
CA VAL A 64 -2.16 -2.11 -1.53
C VAL A 64 -2.77 -0.73 -1.74
N VAL A 65 -3.16 -0.45 -2.99
CA VAL A 65 -3.78 0.82 -3.33
C VAL A 65 -5.20 0.57 -3.83
N ASP A 66 -6.07 1.54 -3.55
CA ASP A 66 -7.44 1.51 -4.01
C ASP A 66 -7.50 2.22 -5.36
N GLN A 67 -8.21 1.63 -6.31
CA GLN A 67 -8.32 2.25 -7.63
C GLN A 67 -9.01 3.61 -7.60
N TYR A 68 -9.73 3.89 -6.55
CA TYR A 68 -10.39 5.18 -6.40
C TYR A 68 -9.51 6.24 -5.76
N GLY A 69 -8.27 5.90 -5.51
CA GLY A 69 -7.35 6.81 -4.88
C GLY A 69 -7.33 6.63 -3.37
N GLY A 70 -6.86 7.67 -2.69
CA GLY A 70 -6.72 7.59 -1.25
C GLY A 70 -5.35 7.07 -0.86
N LYS A 71 -5.18 6.79 0.42
CA LYS A 71 -3.89 6.34 0.93
C LYS A 71 -3.71 4.87 0.68
N GLY A 72 -2.47 4.49 0.37
CA GLY A 72 -2.11 3.10 0.25
C GLY A 72 -1.86 2.49 1.62
N ARG A 73 -1.82 1.17 1.66
CA ARG A 73 -1.53 0.44 2.89
C ARG A 73 -0.31 -0.42 2.64
N ILE A 74 0.74 -0.20 3.43
CA ILE A 74 1.96 -0.99 3.31
C ILE A 74 1.71 -2.34 3.94
N MET A 75 1.82 -3.39 3.15
CA MET A 75 1.51 -4.73 3.61
C MET A 75 2.75 -5.46 4.10
N ARG A 76 3.90 -5.17 3.50
CA ARG A 76 5.14 -5.77 3.96
C ARG A 76 6.35 -5.09 3.34
N ARG A 77 7.47 -5.27 3.98
CA ARG A 77 8.75 -4.80 3.50
C ARG A 77 9.42 -5.94 2.74
N LEU A 78 9.94 -5.62 1.59
CA LEU A 78 10.60 -6.62 0.74
C LEU A 78 12.09 -6.69 0.97
#